data_3f4512f3ea83ca06b1de58f204f5e15d
#
_entry.id   3f4512f3ea83ca06b1de58f204f5e15d
#
_cell.length_a   1.000
_cell.length_b   1.000
_cell.length_c   1.000
_cell.angle_alpha   90.00
_cell.angle_beta   90.00
_cell.angle_gamma   90.00
#
_symmetry.space_group_name_H-M   'P 1'
#
loop_
_entity.id
_entity.type
_entity.pdbx_description
1 polymer ?
#
loop_
_entity_poly.entity_id
_entity_poly.type
_entity_poly.pdbx_seq_one_letter_code
_entity_poly.pdbx_strand_id
1 'polypeptide(L)'
;MNMGFSFKNLFKKDKPQEDTEHVSLEKSAESDSAKTEARAKHKKGEVVIADSGNVKEVSRVMLKFDQLLRATQEYMSKTYGLELYSSDKRDTMKQLIKQYMKDNNYYIAGVTLADAADQLYREMAEYSFLTPLLARKDIEEININAWDDIQIIPSKGKPYKLEEHFTSPQHALDVVRRMLHNNKLVFDASRPLVTGFLDKNIRISAVHSLVVGEDVGVAVSIRIVNPCKITKKQFIESEMCTEEIYDFLVISFIHGISQVYAGATGSGKTTFMADIMSNFPDDRRLITIEKSVREFMLKKYDDKGKAINN
;
A
#
# COMPACT_ATOMS: atom_id res chain seq x y z
N MET A 1 -8.56 -40.74 -37.81
CA MET A 1 -9.63 -40.77 -36.81
C MET A 1 -9.82 -39.32 -36.30
N ASN A 2 -10.82 -38.67 -36.89
CA ASN A 2 -11.19 -37.28 -36.52
C ASN A 2 -12.20 -37.33 -35.37
N MET A 3 -11.87 -36.79 -34.19
CA MET A 3 -12.86 -36.48 -33.16
C MET A 3 -13.05 -34.99 -33.11
N GLY A 4 -14.13 -34.52 -33.77
CA GLY A 4 -14.59 -33.17 -33.66
C GLY A 4 -15.39 -32.98 -32.36
N PHE A 5 -14.94 -32.10 -31.48
CA PHE A 5 -15.73 -31.64 -30.33
C PHE A 5 -16.62 -30.47 -30.74
N SER A 6 -17.94 -30.67 -30.63
CA SER A 6 -18.95 -29.65 -30.94
C SER A 6 -19.33 -28.84 -29.72
N PHE A 7 -19.10 -27.51 -29.77
CA PHE A 7 -19.41 -26.51 -28.72
C PHE A 7 -20.87 -26.01 -28.82
N LYS A 8 -21.88 -26.86 -28.76
CA LYS A 8 -23.28 -26.42 -28.94
C LYS A 8 -24.24 -26.61 -27.78
N ASN A 9 -23.80 -26.89 -26.55
CA ASN A 9 -24.73 -27.15 -25.44
C ASN A 9 -24.38 -26.48 -24.09
N LEU A 10 -23.97 -25.21 -24.09
CA LEU A 10 -23.60 -24.52 -22.81
C LEU A 10 -24.40 -23.24 -22.52
N PHE A 11 -25.58 -23.06 -23.14
CA PHE A 11 -26.48 -21.95 -22.76
C PHE A 11 -27.94 -22.41 -22.76
N LYS A 12 -28.39 -23.07 -21.69
CA LYS A 12 -29.81 -23.11 -21.32
C LYS A 12 -30.02 -22.15 -20.16
N LYS A 13 -30.74 -21.05 -20.47
CA LYS A 13 -31.29 -20.12 -19.48
C LYS A 13 -32.51 -20.74 -18.83
N ASP A 14 -32.49 -20.88 -17.50
CA ASP A 14 -33.70 -21.02 -16.71
C ASP A 14 -34.16 -19.62 -16.30
N LYS A 15 -35.43 -19.33 -16.58
CA LYS A 15 -36.15 -18.10 -16.19
C LYS A 15 -36.69 -18.31 -14.76
N PRO A 16 -36.62 -17.33 -13.86
CA PRO A 16 -37.44 -17.31 -12.67
C PRO A 16 -38.84 -16.77 -12.96
N GLN A 17 -39.82 -17.36 -12.29
CA GLN A 17 -41.21 -17.00 -12.26
C GLN A 17 -41.43 -15.64 -11.59
N GLU A 18 -42.34 -14.85 -12.19
CA GLU A 18 -42.96 -13.67 -11.59
C GLU A 18 -44.04 -14.10 -10.60
N ASP A 19 -43.95 -13.64 -9.37
CA ASP A 19 -45.10 -13.53 -8.49
C ASP A 19 -45.39 -12.06 -8.23
N THR A 20 -46.56 -11.65 -8.75
CA THR A 20 -47.16 -10.33 -8.59
C THR A 20 -47.97 -10.29 -7.29
N GLU A 21 -47.65 -9.40 -6.38
CA GLU A 21 -48.62 -8.88 -5.41
C GLU A 21 -48.65 -7.36 -5.45
N HIS A 22 -49.86 -6.89 -5.80
CA HIS A 22 -50.30 -5.52 -5.74
C HIS A 22 -50.51 -5.05 -4.32
N VAL A 23 -49.89 -3.93 -3.92
CA VAL A 23 -50.48 -3.06 -2.90
C VAL A 23 -50.34 -1.59 -3.33
N SER A 24 -51.47 -0.96 -3.22
CA SER A 24 -51.90 0.37 -3.69
C SER A 24 -51.14 1.58 -3.16
N LEU A 25 -51.07 2.58 -4.03
CA LEU A 25 -50.72 3.98 -3.81
C LEU A 25 -51.66 4.66 -2.79
N GLU A 26 -51.11 5.42 -1.87
CA GLU A 26 -51.71 6.69 -1.44
C GLU A 26 -50.66 7.80 -1.39
N LYS A 27 -51.01 8.89 -2.08
CA LYS A 27 -50.32 10.16 -2.14
C LYS A 27 -50.66 10.99 -0.87
N SER A 28 -49.70 11.66 -0.29
CA SER A 28 -49.92 13.03 0.19
C SER A 28 -48.59 13.80 0.19
N ALA A 29 -48.62 14.92 -0.51
CA ALA A 29 -47.62 15.97 -0.52
C ALA A 29 -47.74 16.81 0.78
N GLU A 30 -46.60 17.33 1.27
CA GLU A 30 -46.37 18.76 1.54
C GLU A 30 -45.15 18.97 2.45
N SER A 31 -44.26 19.78 1.90
CA SER A 31 -43.38 20.78 2.54
C SER A 31 -43.14 20.75 4.08
N ASP A 32 -41.91 20.74 4.56
CA ASP A 32 -41.31 21.90 5.19
C ASP A 32 -39.81 21.69 5.49
N SER A 33 -39.08 22.75 5.24
CA SER A 33 -37.71 22.96 5.62
C SER A 33 -37.57 23.00 7.15
N ALA A 34 -36.81 22.09 7.75
CA ALA A 34 -36.35 22.29 9.12
C ALA A 34 -34.96 21.69 9.31
N LYS A 35 -34.02 22.55 9.62
CA LYS A 35 -32.70 22.28 10.16
C LYS A 35 -32.77 21.20 11.23
N THR A 36 -32.19 20.03 10.98
CA THR A 36 -31.97 19.06 12.04
C THR A 36 -30.47 19.06 12.37
N GLU A 37 -30.16 19.86 13.41
CA GLU A 37 -28.92 19.71 14.18
C GLU A 37 -28.91 18.30 14.78
N ALA A 38 -28.03 17.42 14.27
CA ALA A 38 -27.77 16.12 14.87
C ALA A 38 -26.97 16.32 16.17
N ARG A 39 -27.69 16.47 17.28
CA ARG A 39 -27.14 16.36 18.61
C ARG A 39 -26.71 14.93 18.89
N ALA A 40 -25.42 14.63 18.72
CA ALA A 40 -24.85 13.39 19.19
C ALA A 40 -25.01 13.24 20.70
N LYS A 41 -25.80 12.28 21.15
CA LYS A 41 -25.93 11.92 22.56
C LYS A 41 -24.63 11.22 22.99
N HIS A 42 -23.78 11.95 23.72
CA HIS A 42 -22.61 11.41 24.39
C HIS A 42 -23.01 10.54 25.59
N LYS A 43 -22.61 9.29 25.64
CA LYS A 43 -22.62 8.49 26.87
C LYS A 43 -21.39 8.88 27.70
N LYS A 44 -21.61 9.50 28.85
CA LYS A 44 -20.59 9.76 29.87
C LYS A 44 -20.18 8.42 30.51
N GLY A 45 -18.90 8.09 30.51
CA GLY A 45 -18.29 7.00 31.26
C GLY A 45 -17.50 7.61 32.43
N GLU A 46 -17.86 7.24 33.65
CA GLU A 46 -17.22 7.65 34.91
C GLU A 46 -15.98 6.77 35.15
N VAL A 47 -14.83 7.40 35.45
CA VAL A 47 -13.68 6.71 36.06
C VAL A 47 -13.19 7.54 37.21
N VAL A 48 -13.35 7.01 38.45
CA VAL A 48 -12.87 7.59 39.68
C VAL A 48 -11.41 7.20 39.88
N ILE A 49 -10.51 8.16 39.96
CA ILE A 49 -9.16 7.98 40.51
C ILE A 49 -9.08 8.82 41.77
N ALA A 50 -9.02 8.15 42.93
CA ALA A 50 -8.81 8.80 44.21
C ALA A 50 -7.32 9.12 44.39
N ASP A 51 -6.96 10.39 44.47
CA ASP A 51 -5.85 10.86 45.31
C ASP A 51 -6.10 12.29 45.78
N SER A 52 -5.66 12.56 47.00
CA SER A 52 -6.03 13.60 47.92
C SER A 52 -5.86 15.04 47.40
N GLY A 53 -6.92 15.83 47.42
CA GLY A 53 -6.86 17.30 47.38
C GLY A 53 -7.20 17.94 46.03
N ASN A 54 -8.47 18.31 45.87
CA ASN A 54 -9.03 19.08 44.75
C ASN A 54 -9.33 18.30 43.48
N VAL A 55 -10.36 17.47 43.52
CA VAL A 55 -10.88 16.71 42.37
C VAL A 55 -11.64 17.65 41.43
N LYS A 56 -11.03 18.15 40.38
CA LYS A 56 -11.77 18.56 39.20
C LYS A 56 -12.17 17.26 38.48
N GLU A 57 -13.47 16.96 38.44
CA GLU A 57 -14.02 15.91 37.59
C GLU A 57 -13.65 16.19 36.12
N VAL A 58 -12.61 15.54 35.63
CA VAL A 58 -12.25 15.60 34.22
C VAL A 58 -13.04 14.50 33.50
N SER A 59 -14.22 14.87 32.98
CA SER A 59 -15.02 13.93 32.19
C SER A 59 -14.25 13.53 30.95
N ARG A 60 -13.73 12.28 30.91
CA ARG A 60 -13.10 11.70 29.73
C ARG A 60 -14.17 11.32 28.70
N VAL A 61 -13.93 11.64 27.45
CA VAL A 61 -14.85 11.35 26.34
C VAL A 61 -14.28 10.20 25.54
N MET A 62 -14.93 9.03 25.65
CA MET A 62 -14.58 7.86 24.83
C MET A 62 -15.15 8.04 23.42
N LEU A 63 -14.29 7.98 22.42
CA LEU A 63 -14.68 8.01 21.03
C LEU A 63 -14.27 6.72 20.32
N LYS A 64 -15.05 6.32 19.32
CA LYS A 64 -14.60 5.33 18.35
C LYS A 64 -13.51 5.96 17.47
N PHE A 65 -12.60 5.12 16.97
CA PHE A 65 -11.47 5.59 16.15
C PHE A 65 -11.92 6.50 15.00
N ASP A 66 -12.94 6.11 14.22
CA ASP A 66 -13.42 6.89 13.07
C ASP A 66 -13.98 8.26 13.46
N GLN A 67 -14.63 8.35 14.63
CA GLN A 67 -15.14 9.63 15.14
C GLN A 67 -14.01 10.57 15.55
N LEU A 68 -13.00 10.00 16.22
CA LEU A 68 -11.81 10.74 16.62
C LEU A 68 -10.99 11.18 15.40
N LEU A 69 -10.85 10.30 14.41
CA LEU A 69 -10.15 10.61 13.15
C LEU A 69 -10.80 11.81 12.44
N ARG A 70 -12.12 11.80 12.24
CA ARG A 70 -12.86 12.90 11.61
C ARG A 70 -12.72 14.20 12.40
N ALA A 71 -12.90 14.16 13.72
CA ALA A 71 -12.76 15.34 14.57
C ALA A 71 -11.33 15.92 14.52
N THR A 72 -10.31 15.04 14.51
CA THR A 72 -8.92 15.44 14.43
C THR A 72 -8.60 16.02 13.06
N GLN A 73 -9.07 15.40 11.97
CA GLN A 73 -8.89 15.91 10.60
C GLN A 73 -9.50 17.31 10.44
N GLU A 74 -10.73 17.50 10.92
CA GLU A 74 -11.41 18.79 10.85
C GLU A 74 -10.67 19.87 11.65
N TYR A 75 -10.23 19.55 12.87
CA TYR A 75 -9.46 20.47 13.70
C TYR A 75 -8.13 20.84 13.05
N MET A 76 -7.34 19.86 12.61
CA MET A 76 -6.03 20.08 12.01
C MET A 76 -6.11 20.87 10.71
N SER A 77 -7.10 20.56 9.86
CA SER A 77 -7.34 21.27 8.60
C SER A 77 -7.72 22.74 8.83
N LYS A 78 -8.58 23.02 9.82
CA LYS A 78 -9.02 24.38 10.13
C LYS A 78 -7.93 25.23 10.81
N THR A 79 -7.13 24.60 11.66
CA THR A 79 -6.20 25.34 12.54
C THR A 79 -4.83 25.53 11.91
N TYR A 80 -4.32 24.54 11.18
CA TYR A 80 -2.94 24.52 10.73
C TYR A 80 -2.77 24.45 9.20
N GLY A 81 -3.84 24.18 8.45
CA GLY A 81 -3.80 24.05 6.99
C GLY A 81 -3.03 22.83 6.48
N LEU A 82 -2.82 22.80 5.16
CA LEU A 82 -2.20 21.65 4.47
C LEU A 82 -0.68 21.54 4.65
N GLU A 83 -0.01 22.60 5.09
CA GLU A 83 1.45 22.61 5.20
C GLU A 83 2.02 21.65 6.25
N LEU A 84 1.18 21.21 7.21
CA LEU A 84 1.58 20.25 8.24
C LEU A 84 1.70 18.81 7.74
N TYR A 85 1.15 18.51 6.58
CA TYR A 85 1.18 17.15 6.02
C TYR A 85 2.51 16.81 5.31
N SER A 86 3.51 17.69 5.38
CA SER A 86 4.85 17.43 4.86
C SER A 86 5.63 16.48 5.79
N SER A 87 6.44 15.59 5.20
CA SER A 87 7.18 14.54 5.91
C SER A 87 8.18 15.08 6.95
N ASP A 88 8.69 16.28 6.78
CA ASP A 88 9.60 16.97 7.70
C ASP A 88 8.92 17.46 8.99
N LYS A 89 7.58 17.53 9.02
CA LYS A 89 6.78 17.97 10.18
C LYS A 89 6.10 16.83 10.94
N ARG A 90 6.52 15.60 10.69
CA ARG A 90 5.92 14.39 11.29
C ARG A 90 5.77 14.46 12.81
N ASP A 91 6.86 14.75 13.52
CA ASP A 91 6.85 14.76 14.98
C ASP A 91 6.03 15.92 15.53
N THR A 92 6.08 17.07 14.88
CA THR A 92 5.25 18.23 15.22
C THR A 92 3.76 17.90 15.10
N MET A 93 3.35 17.27 14.00
CA MET A 93 1.96 16.89 13.78
C MET A 93 1.48 15.88 14.83
N LYS A 94 2.28 14.87 15.16
CA LYS A 94 1.96 13.91 16.22
C LYS A 94 1.82 14.57 17.58
N GLN A 95 2.66 15.54 17.91
CA GLN A 95 2.53 16.30 19.15
C GLN A 95 1.25 17.13 19.18
N LEU A 96 0.88 17.78 18.09
CA LEU A 96 -0.35 18.54 17.98
C LEU A 96 -1.60 17.66 18.11
N ILE A 97 -1.58 16.46 17.50
CA ILE A 97 -2.65 15.47 17.68
C ILE A 97 -2.77 15.05 19.15
N LYS A 98 -1.64 14.75 19.82
CA LYS A 98 -1.64 14.41 21.26
C LYS A 98 -2.19 15.55 22.11
N GLN A 99 -1.82 16.78 21.79
CA GLN A 99 -2.31 17.96 22.51
C GLN A 99 -3.81 18.14 22.30
N TYR A 100 -4.29 18.04 21.06
CA TYR A 100 -5.73 18.12 20.75
C TYR A 100 -6.55 17.07 21.51
N MET A 101 -6.06 15.81 21.56
CA MET A 101 -6.72 14.75 22.32
C MET A 101 -6.77 15.05 23.82
N LYS A 102 -5.68 15.60 24.38
CA LYS A 102 -5.62 16.00 25.81
C LYS A 102 -6.57 17.13 26.12
N ASP A 103 -6.57 18.18 25.31
CA ASP A 103 -7.37 19.41 25.57
C ASP A 103 -8.87 19.09 25.51
N ASN A 104 -9.28 18.13 24.71
CA ASN A 104 -10.67 17.70 24.60
C ASN A 104 -10.99 16.45 25.46
N ASN A 105 -10.01 15.92 26.20
CA ASN A 105 -10.14 14.70 27.00
C ASN A 105 -10.58 13.47 26.18
N TYR A 106 -10.23 13.40 24.91
CA TYR A 106 -10.54 12.29 24.02
C TYR A 106 -9.64 11.08 24.27
N TYR A 107 -10.22 9.90 24.29
CA TYR A 107 -9.50 8.65 24.38
C TYR A 107 -10.18 7.53 23.61
N ILE A 108 -9.40 6.50 23.25
CA ILE A 108 -9.87 5.26 22.66
C ILE A 108 -9.66 4.15 23.70
N ALA A 109 -10.68 3.31 23.92
CA ALA A 109 -10.59 2.23 24.90
C ALA A 109 -9.47 1.25 24.53
N GLY A 110 -8.60 0.92 25.49
CA GLY A 110 -7.50 -0.03 25.31
C GLY A 110 -6.30 0.48 24.50
N VAL A 111 -6.28 1.75 24.06
CA VAL A 111 -5.18 2.33 23.28
C VAL A 111 -4.52 3.46 24.07
N THR A 112 -3.18 3.49 24.10
CA THR A 112 -2.46 4.61 24.73
C THR A 112 -2.60 5.89 23.91
N LEU A 113 -2.44 7.04 24.58
CA LEU A 113 -2.49 8.35 23.89
C LEU A 113 -1.42 8.45 22.77
N ALA A 114 -0.26 7.83 22.98
CA ALA A 114 0.83 7.84 22.00
C ALA A 114 0.47 6.99 20.78
N ASP A 115 -0.04 5.79 21.00
CA ASP A 115 -0.43 4.87 19.92
C ASP A 115 -1.62 5.41 19.14
N ALA A 116 -2.62 6.00 19.84
CA ALA A 116 -3.75 6.63 19.18
C ALA A 116 -3.32 7.80 18.29
N ALA A 117 -2.40 8.65 18.76
CA ALA A 117 -1.88 9.75 17.95
C ALA A 117 -1.05 9.26 16.75
N ASP A 118 -0.30 8.17 16.92
CA ASP A 118 0.45 7.54 15.83
C ASP A 118 -0.46 6.91 14.79
N GLN A 119 -1.55 6.26 15.21
CA GLN A 119 -2.55 5.72 14.31
C GLN A 119 -3.28 6.84 13.55
N LEU A 120 -3.74 7.87 14.24
CA LEU A 120 -4.37 9.04 13.61
C LEU A 120 -3.44 9.71 12.61
N TYR A 121 -2.17 9.89 12.95
CA TYR A 121 -1.19 10.46 12.03
C TYR A 121 -1.03 9.61 10.76
N ARG A 122 -0.92 8.29 10.89
CA ARG A 122 -0.82 7.37 9.75
C ARG A 122 -2.02 7.46 8.83
N GLU A 123 -3.23 7.50 9.40
CA GLU A 123 -4.45 7.64 8.61
C GLU A 123 -4.57 9.00 7.91
N MET A 124 -4.06 10.06 8.52
CA MET A 124 -4.15 11.42 8.00
C MET A 124 -3.07 11.74 6.97
N ALA A 125 -1.83 11.35 7.22
CA ALA A 125 -0.66 11.81 6.48
C ALA A 125 0.14 10.70 5.78
N GLU A 126 0.02 9.45 6.22
CA GLU A 126 0.71 8.31 5.67
C GLU A 126 -0.25 7.36 4.91
N TYR A 127 0.07 6.08 4.88
CA TYR A 127 -0.62 5.08 4.09
C TYR A 127 -1.35 4.05 4.95
N SER A 128 -1.93 4.50 6.09
CA SER A 128 -2.68 3.65 7.02
C SER A 128 -1.81 2.48 7.52
N PHE A 129 -2.37 1.28 7.63
CA PHE A 129 -1.67 0.06 8.02
C PHE A 129 -0.60 -0.39 7.00
N LEU A 130 -0.61 0.11 5.77
CA LEU A 130 0.41 -0.22 4.76
C LEU A 130 1.77 0.40 5.10
N THR A 131 1.82 1.52 5.81
CA THR A 131 3.08 2.22 6.13
C THR A 131 4.11 1.32 6.81
N PRO A 132 3.81 0.60 7.91
CA PRO A 132 4.76 -0.31 8.53
C PRO A 132 5.09 -1.52 7.64
N LEU A 133 4.17 -1.99 6.81
CA LEU A 133 4.40 -3.12 5.91
C LEU A 133 5.44 -2.80 4.83
N LEU A 134 5.39 -1.58 4.28
CA LEU A 134 6.33 -1.12 3.26
C LEU A 134 7.77 -1.00 3.78
N ALA A 135 7.96 -0.86 5.09
CA ALA A 135 9.28 -0.81 5.73
C ALA A 135 9.86 -2.21 6.03
N ARG A 136 9.07 -3.27 5.92
CA ARG A 136 9.48 -4.64 6.23
C ARG A 136 10.36 -5.22 5.13
N LYS A 137 11.46 -5.88 5.51
CA LYS A 137 12.40 -6.52 4.57
C LYS A 137 12.05 -7.98 4.24
N ASP A 138 11.16 -8.58 5.02
CA ASP A 138 10.70 -9.94 4.85
C ASP A 138 9.47 -10.07 3.94
N ILE A 139 8.97 -8.95 3.41
CA ILE A 139 7.88 -8.90 2.43
C ILE A 139 8.47 -8.64 1.04
N GLU A 140 8.05 -9.44 0.05
CA GLU A 140 8.35 -9.23 -1.37
C GLU A 140 7.22 -8.51 -2.10
N GLU A 141 5.96 -8.88 -1.77
CA GLU A 141 4.83 -8.31 -2.47
C GLU A 141 3.62 -8.15 -1.55
N ILE A 142 2.88 -7.05 -1.74
CA ILE A 142 1.61 -6.77 -1.10
C ILE A 142 0.59 -6.63 -2.22
N ASN A 143 -0.41 -7.52 -2.26
CA ASN A 143 -1.49 -7.50 -3.22
C ASN A 143 -2.79 -7.08 -2.53
N ILE A 144 -3.35 -5.96 -2.94
CA ILE A 144 -4.66 -5.48 -2.55
C ILE A 144 -5.61 -5.91 -3.66
N ASN A 145 -6.37 -6.99 -3.45
CA ASN A 145 -7.34 -7.52 -4.40
C ASN A 145 -8.68 -6.78 -4.29
N ALA A 146 -9.01 -6.33 -3.08
CA ALA A 146 -10.14 -5.48 -2.72
C ALA A 146 -9.82 -4.73 -1.43
N TRP A 147 -10.67 -3.79 -1.03
CA TRP A 147 -10.49 -3.01 0.19
C TRP A 147 -10.39 -3.87 1.47
N ASP A 148 -10.97 -5.07 1.48
CA ASP A 148 -10.98 -6.04 2.57
C ASP A 148 -10.22 -7.34 2.26
N ASP A 149 -9.56 -7.41 1.11
CA ASP A 149 -8.78 -8.58 0.69
C ASP A 149 -7.34 -8.18 0.34
N ILE A 150 -6.48 -8.27 1.34
CA ILE A 150 -5.06 -7.96 1.24
C ILE A 150 -4.22 -9.22 1.44
N GLN A 151 -3.41 -9.55 0.44
CA GLN A 151 -2.51 -10.70 0.46
C GLN A 151 -1.05 -10.24 0.57
N ILE A 152 -0.31 -10.88 1.46
CA ILE A 152 1.13 -10.68 1.64
C ILE A 152 1.88 -11.87 1.05
N ILE A 153 2.89 -11.59 0.24
CA ILE A 153 3.84 -12.57 -0.26
C ILE A 153 5.18 -12.29 0.44
N PRO A 154 5.57 -13.13 1.41
CA PRO A 154 6.84 -12.97 2.11
C PRO A 154 8.00 -13.46 1.24
N SER A 155 9.24 -12.99 1.52
CA SER A 155 10.48 -13.46 0.87
C SER A 155 10.75 -14.95 1.10
N LYS A 156 10.23 -15.48 2.21
CA LYS A 156 10.32 -16.90 2.57
C LYS A 156 8.98 -17.35 3.15
N GLY A 157 8.48 -18.49 2.71
CA GLY A 157 7.24 -19.04 3.19
C GLY A 157 6.10 -18.97 2.17
N LYS A 158 4.87 -19.23 2.63
CA LYS A 158 3.67 -19.22 1.78
C LYS A 158 2.99 -17.86 1.85
N PRO A 159 2.32 -17.42 0.77
CA PRO A 159 1.42 -16.27 0.82
C PRO A 159 0.35 -16.43 1.90
N TYR A 160 0.00 -15.32 2.55
CA TYR A 160 -1.07 -15.28 3.56
C TYR A 160 -1.94 -14.04 3.40
N LYS A 161 -3.19 -14.14 3.87
CA LYS A 161 -4.11 -13.02 3.92
C LYS A 161 -3.85 -12.21 5.19
N LEU A 162 -3.81 -10.88 5.06
CA LEU A 162 -3.70 -9.98 6.19
C LEU A 162 -5.06 -9.82 6.87
N GLU A 163 -5.10 -9.77 8.20
CA GLU A 163 -6.32 -9.50 8.96
C GLU A 163 -6.70 -8.01 8.93
N GLU A 164 -5.71 -7.15 8.89
CA GLU A 164 -5.90 -5.71 8.76
C GLU A 164 -6.32 -5.35 7.33
N HIS A 165 -7.34 -4.51 7.20
CA HIS A 165 -7.87 -4.07 5.92
C HIS A 165 -8.36 -2.61 5.99
N PHE A 166 -8.72 -2.03 4.88
CA PHE A 166 -9.32 -0.69 4.83
C PHE A 166 -10.75 -0.72 5.38
N THR A 167 -11.26 0.44 5.79
CA THR A 167 -12.61 0.56 6.38
C THR A 167 -13.72 0.59 5.34
N SER A 168 -13.40 0.89 4.09
CA SER A 168 -14.34 0.92 2.97
C SER A 168 -13.60 0.94 1.62
N PRO A 169 -14.30 0.63 0.50
CA PRO A 169 -13.75 0.78 -0.86
C PRO A 169 -13.21 2.19 -1.13
N GLN A 170 -13.93 3.22 -0.70
CA GLN A 170 -13.50 4.62 -0.86
C GLN A 170 -12.25 4.93 -0.05
N HIS A 171 -12.15 4.44 1.18
CA HIS A 171 -10.94 4.61 2.01
C HIS A 171 -9.72 3.99 1.34
N ALA A 172 -9.84 2.77 0.78
CA ALA A 172 -8.77 2.12 0.03
C ALA A 172 -8.31 2.97 -1.16
N LEU A 173 -9.27 3.46 -1.95
CA LEU A 173 -8.99 4.32 -3.10
C LEU A 173 -8.27 5.62 -2.69
N ASP A 174 -8.69 6.26 -1.60
CA ASP A 174 -8.12 7.53 -1.14
C ASP A 174 -6.70 7.34 -0.59
N VAL A 175 -6.43 6.26 0.13
CA VAL A 175 -5.08 5.92 0.60
C VAL A 175 -4.15 5.66 -0.59
N VAL A 176 -4.57 4.85 -1.56
CA VAL A 176 -3.77 4.53 -2.75
C VAL A 176 -3.57 5.77 -3.62
N ARG A 177 -4.59 6.61 -3.80
CA ARG A 177 -4.48 7.88 -4.51
C ARG A 177 -3.45 8.81 -3.84
N ARG A 178 -3.48 8.94 -2.52
CA ARG A 178 -2.50 9.72 -1.74
C ARG A 178 -1.10 9.14 -1.90
N MET A 179 -0.93 7.82 -1.84
CA MET A 179 0.34 7.12 -2.04
C MET A 179 0.95 7.44 -3.42
N LEU A 180 0.16 7.38 -4.47
CA LEU A 180 0.57 7.68 -5.84
C LEU A 180 0.86 9.17 -6.04
N HIS A 181 0.01 10.05 -5.53
CA HIS A 181 0.17 11.51 -5.62
C HIS A 181 1.44 12.00 -4.92
N ASN A 182 1.78 11.47 -3.75
CA ASN A 182 3.03 11.79 -3.05
C ASN A 182 4.26 11.44 -3.87
N ASN A 183 4.13 10.51 -4.80
CA ASN A 183 5.17 10.12 -5.76
C ASN A 183 4.99 10.74 -7.16
N LYS A 184 4.19 11.80 -7.26
CA LYS A 184 3.94 12.55 -8.50
C LYS A 184 3.29 11.73 -9.62
N LEU A 185 2.54 10.68 -9.24
CA LEU A 185 1.78 9.84 -10.14
C LEU A 185 0.31 10.26 -10.11
N VAL A 186 -0.29 10.47 -11.27
CA VAL A 186 -1.71 10.82 -11.39
C VAL A 186 -2.53 9.53 -11.46
N PHE A 187 -3.51 9.42 -10.56
CA PHE A 187 -4.40 8.27 -10.46
C PHE A 187 -5.84 8.74 -10.24
N ASP A 188 -6.58 8.80 -11.31
CA ASP A 188 -7.96 9.30 -11.35
C ASP A 188 -8.75 8.64 -12.50
N ALA A 189 -9.97 9.16 -12.76
CA ALA A 189 -10.83 8.67 -13.83
C ALA A 189 -10.20 8.76 -15.24
N SER A 190 -9.29 9.71 -15.46
CA SER A 190 -8.61 9.89 -16.76
C SER A 190 -7.42 8.93 -16.92
N ARG A 191 -6.86 8.46 -15.80
CA ARG A 191 -5.75 7.51 -15.74
C ARG A 191 -6.04 6.41 -14.73
N PRO A 192 -6.94 5.47 -15.07
CA PRO A 192 -7.39 4.44 -14.15
C PRO A 192 -6.39 3.31 -13.94
N LEU A 193 -5.34 3.24 -14.75
CA LEU A 193 -4.26 2.26 -14.66
C LEU A 193 -2.93 3.00 -14.50
N VAL A 194 -2.25 2.78 -13.39
CA VAL A 194 -0.98 3.45 -13.07
C VAL A 194 0.05 2.42 -12.65
N THR A 195 1.24 2.55 -13.21
CA THR A 195 2.43 1.81 -12.78
C THR A 195 3.56 2.81 -12.53
N GLY A 196 4.25 2.67 -11.40
CA GLY A 196 5.34 3.56 -11.03
C GLY A 196 6.12 3.09 -9.81
N PHE A 197 6.84 4.01 -9.19
CA PHE A 197 7.62 3.77 -7.97
C PHE A 197 7.11 4.62 -6.83
N LEU A 198 7.04 4.03 -5.63
CA LEU A 198 6.81 4.74 -4.37
C LEU A 198 8.15 5.14 -3.73
N ASP A 199 9.19 4.37 -3.99
CA ASP A 199 10.57 4.62 -3.59
C ASP A 199 11.50 3.88 -4.57
N LYS A 200 12.81 4.05 -4.43
CA LYS A 200 13.84 3.41 -5.29
C LYS A 200 13.63 1.89 -5.43
N ASN A 201 13.12 1.26 -4.38
CA ASN A 201 12.98 -0.19 -4.28
C ASN A 201 11.52 -0.66 -4.20
N ILE A 202 10.53 0.22 -4.29
CA ILE A 202 9.12 -0.15 -4.16
C ILE A 202 8.39 0.24 -5.44
N ARG A 203 7.99 -0.78 -6.19
CA ARG A 203 7.16 -0.63 -7.39
C ARG A 203 5.69 -0.79 -7.03
N ILE A 204 4.84 0.01 -7.65
CA ILE A 204 3.39 -0.08 -7.53
C ILE A 204 2.73 -0.19 -8.90
N SER A 205 1.72 -1.04 -8.99
CA SER A 205 0.76 -1.08 -10.11
C SER A 205 -0.64 -1.01 -9.52
N ALA A 206 -1.42 -0.02 -9.90
CA ALA A 206 -2.74 0.25 -9.34
C ALA A 206 -3.81 0.32 -10.43
N VAL A 207 -4.99 -0.21 -10.14
CA VAL A 207 -6.18 -0.23 -11.00
C VAL A 207 -7.33 0.42 -10.23
N HIS A 208 -7.91 1.47 -10.82
CA HIS A 208 -8.95 2.30 -10.22
C HIS A 208 -10.31 1.56 -10.14
N SER A 209 -11.16 1.94 -9.20
CA SER A 209 -12.51 1.41 -9.01
C SER A 209 -13.38 1.43 -10.27
N LEU A 210 -13.18 2.38 -11.17
CA LEU A 210 -13.86 2.43 -12.48
C LEU A 210 -13.63 1.21 -13.37
N VAL A 211 -12.54 0.45 -13.11
CA VAL A 211 -12.17 -0.74 -13.88
C VAL A 211 -12.50 -2.02 -13.12
N VAL A 212 -12.22 -2.03 -11.81
CA VAL A 212 -12.40 -3.23 -10.98
C VAL A 212 -13.76 -3.33 -10.30
N GLY A 213 -14.52 -2.22 -10.24
CA GLY A 213 -15.81 -2.12 -9.55
C GLY A 213 -15.74 -1.22 -8.31
N GLU A 214 -16.85 -0.53 -8.02
CA GLU A 214 -16.94 0.37 -6.87
C GLU A 214 -16.94 -0.37 -5.53
N ASP A 215 -17.44 -1.60 -5.52
CA ASP A 215 -17.45 -2.51 -4.38
C ASP A 215 -16.05 -3.02 -4.00
N VAL A 216 -15.16 -3.16 -4.99
CA VAL A 216 -13.75 -3.53 -4.80
C VAL A 216 -12.92 -2.33 -4.31
N GLY A 217 -13.23 -1.14 -4.81
CA GLY A 217 -12.55 0.12 -4.52
C GLY A 217 -11.27 0.31 -5.34
N VAL A 218 -10.30 -0.54 -5.18
CA VAL A 218 -9.02 -0.49 -5.90
C VAL A 218 -8.34 -1.86 -5.90
N ALA A 219 -7.66 -2.21 -6.99
CA ALA A 219 -6.74 -3.35 -7.01
C ALA A 219 -5.30 -2.87 -7.17
N VAL A 220 -4.39 -3.37 -6.34
CA VAL A 220 -3.00 -2.89 -6.31
C VAL A 220 -2.03 -4.05 -6.11
N SER A 221 -0.94 -4.05 -6.85
CA SER A 221 0.23 -4.87 -6.56
C SER A 221 1.40 -3.94 -6.20
N ILE A 222 1.96 -4.12 -5.01
CA ILE A 222 3.13 -3.40 -4.52
C ILE A 222 4.25 -4.40 -4.38
N ARG A 223 5.30 -4.25 -5.16
CA ARG A 223 6.47 -5.12 -5.11
C ARG A 223 7.65 -4.41 -4.43
N ILE A 224 8.15 -5.00 -3.36
CA ILE A 224 9.30 -4.51 -2.60
C ILE A 224 10.55 -5.24 -3.12
N VAL A 225 11.36 -4.53 -3.88
CA VAL A 225 12.62 -5.06 -4.39
C VAL A 225 13.68 -4.88 -3.30
N ASN A 226 13.93 -5.92 -2.54
CA ASN A 226 15.09 -5.93 -1.66
C ASN A 226 16.31 -6.24 -2.52
N PRO A 227 17.26 -5.30 -2.70
CA PRO A 227 18.48 -5.57 -3.42
C PRO A 227 19.37 -6.50 -2.59
N CYS A 228 19.01 -7.78 -2.59
CA CYS A 228 19.89 -8.80 -2.06
C CYS A 228 21.00 -8.99 -3.09
N LYS A 229 22.22 -8.54 -2.78
CA LYS A 229 23.40 -8.89 -3.57
C LYS A 229 23.67 -10.37 -3.34
N ILE A 230 23.12 -11.20 -4.22
CA ILE A 230 23.48 -12.62 -4.26
C ILE A 230 24.90 -12.67 -4.82
N THR A 231 25.81 -13.33 -4.10
CA THR A 231 27.20 -13.47 -4.50
C THR A 231 27.40 -14.69 -5.41
N LYS A 232 28.48 -14.71 -6.20
CA LYS A 232 28.91 -15.89 -6.99
C LYS A 232 28.78 -17.18 -6.17
N LYS A 233 29.29 -17.18 -4.92
CA LYS A 233 29.23 -18.33 -4.04
C LYS A 233 27.81 -18.83 -3.79
N GLN A 234 26.87 -17.92 -3.56
CA GLN A 234 25.46 -18.27 -3.32
C GLN A 234 24.76 -18.82 -4.57
N PHE A 235 25.13 -18.36 -5.79
CA PHE A 235 24.62 -18.96 -7.02
C PHE A 235 25.10 -20.38 -7.21
N ILE A 236 26.36 -20.68 -6.87
CA ILE A 236 26.94 -22.03 -6.94
C ILE A 236 26.31 -22.93 -5.86
N GLU A 237 26.19 -22.46 -4.61
CA GLU A 237 25.58 -23.21 -3.50
C GLU A 237 24.08 -23.50 -3.73
N SER A 238 23.37 -22.65 -4.48
CA SER A 238 21.99 -22.88 -4.89
C SER A 238 21.84 -23.80 -6.11
N GLU A 239 22.94 -24.35 -6.62
CA GLU A 239 22.97 -25.23 -7.81
C GLU A 239 22.41 -24.57 -9.09
N MET A 240 22.39 -23.23 -9.14
CA MET A 240 21.94 -22.49 -10.32
C MET A 240 22.90 -22.69 -11.50
N CYS A 241 24.20 -22.75 -11.24
CA CYS A 241 25.24 -23.04 -12.21
C CYS A 241 26.51 -23.56 -11.50
N THR A 242 27.40 -24.20 -12.25
CA THR A 242 28.76 -24.53 -11.79
C THR A 242 29.66 -23.27 -11.80
N GLU A 243 30.79 -23.34 -11.11
CA GLU A 243 31.74 -22.23 -11.09
C GLU A 243 32.30 -21.96 -12.49
N GLU A 244 32.61 -23.03 -13.27
CA GLU A 244 33.11 -22.92 -14.65
C GLU A 244 32.09 -22.22 -15.57
N ILE A 245 30.80 -22.54 -15.44
CA ILE A 245 29.73 -21.87 -16.22
C ILE A 245 29.64 -20.42 -15.84
N TYR A 246 29.69 -20.10 -14.54
CA TYR A 246 29.64 -18.72 -14.07
C TYR A 246 30.80 -17.90 -14.66
N ASP A 247 32.04 -18.39 -14.51
CA ASP A 247 33.25 -17.71 -15.02
C ASP A 247 33.25 -17.59 -16.56
N PHE A 248 32.78 -18.59 -17.25
CA PHE A 248 32.60 -18.54 -18.71
C PHE A 248 31.61 -17.42 -19.12
N LEU A 249 30.50 -17.29 -18.43
CA LEU A 249 29.51 -16.23 -18.72
C LEU A 249 30.07 -14.83 -18.42
N VAL A 250 30.81 -14.65 -17.32
CA VAL A 250 31.49 -13.37 -17.02
C VAL A 250 32.50 -13.01 -18.07
N ILE A 251 33.40 -13.93 -18.42
CA ILE A 251 34.44 -13.73 -19.46
C ILE A 251 33.81 -13.42 -20.81
N SER A 252 32.81 -14.18 -21.21
CA SER A 252 32.06 -13.97 -22.45
C SER A 252 31.42 -12.58 -22.49
N PHE A 253 30.80 -12.15 -21.41
CA PHE A 253 30.18 -10.83 -21.31
C PHE A 253 31.21 -9.70 -21.43
N ILE A 254 32.35 -9.79 -20.71
CA ILE A 254 33.43 -8.80 -20.78
C ILE A 254 34.00 -8.68 -22.19
N HIS A 255 34.06 -9.79 -22.95
CA HIS A 255 34.56 -9.82 -24.34
C HIS A 255 33.48 -9.48 -25.38
N GLY A 256 32.27 -9.06 -24.96
CA GLY A 256 31.22 -8.56 -25.85
C GLY A 256 30.41 -9.64 -26.55
N ILE A 257 30.44 -10.89 -26.05
CA ILE A 257 29.58 -11.96 -26.55
C ILE A 257 28.14 -11.71 -26.07
N SER A 258 27.20 -11.72 -27.02
CA SER A 258 25.78 -11.56 -26.72
C SER A 258 25.25 -12.74 -25.91
N GLN A 259 24.53 -12.47 -24.85
CA GLN A 259 23.93 -13.46 -23.97
C GLN A 259 22.43 -13.25 -23.85
N VAL A 260 21.66 -14.33 -23.76
CA VAL A 260 20.21 -14.33 -23.56
C VAL A 260 19.88 -15.15 -22.31
N TYR A 261 19.14 -14.55 -21.38
CA TYR A 261 18.69 -15.21 -20.16
C TYR A 261 17.19 -15.46 -20.24
N ALA A 262 16.78 -16.70 -20.31
CA ALA A 262 15.39 -17.15 -20.42
C ALA A 262 15.01 -18.04 -19.23
N GLY A 263 13.74 -18.04 -18.85
CA GLY A 263 13.22 -18.88 -17.76
C GLY A 263 11.88 -18.36 -17.23
N ALA A 264 11.25 -19.10 -16.32
CA ALA A 264 9.98 -18.75 -15.70
C ALA A 264 10.06 -17.48 -14.83
N THR A 265 8.94 -16.84 -14.53
CA THR A 265 8.88 -15.74 -13.57
C THR A 265 9.36 -16.22 -12.19
N GLY A 266 10.15 -15.41 -11.50
CA GLY A 266 10.72 -15.76 -10.19
C GLY A 266 11.92 -16.71 -10.22
N SER A 267 12.41 -17.15 -11.41
CA SER A 267 13.56 -18.06 -11.53
C SER A 267 14.93 -17.40 -11.31
N GLY A 268 14.99 -16.13 -10.93
CA GLY A 268 16.24 -15.43 -10.66
C GLY A 268 16.98 -14.86 -11.88
N LYS A 269 16.36 -14.86 -13.08
CA LYS A 269 16.99 -14.34 -14.33
C LYS A 269 17.63 -12.96 -14.17
N THR A 270 16.83 -11.99 -13.73
CA THR A 270 17.27 -10.59 -13.56
C THR A 270 18.38 -10.48 -12.52
N THR A 271 18.26 -11.21 -11.43
CA THR A 271 19.25 -11.21 -10.34
C THR A 271 20.59 -11.79 -10.82
N PHE A 272 20.56 -12.94 -11.52
CA PHE A 272 21.75 -13.57 -12.07
C PHE A 272 22.40 -12.70 -13.15
N MET A 273 21.61 -12.18 -14.09
CA MET A 273 22.08 -11.26 -15.13
C MET A 273 22.70 -9.98 -14.52
N ALA A 274 22.08 -9.40 -13.48
CA ALA A 274 22.61 -8.22 -12.80
C ALA A 274 23.97 -8.50 -12.14
N ASP A 275 24.17 -9.69 -11.58
CA ASP A 275 25.43 -10.08 -10.98
C ASP A 275 26.52 -10.28 -12.04
N ILE A 276 26.23 -10.99 -13.15
CA ILE A 276 27.16 -11.10 -14.29
C ILE A 276 27.53 -9.71 -14.83
N MET A 277 26.55 -8.82 -15.03
CA MET A 277 26.78 -7.46 -15.51
C MET A 277 27.57 -6.60 -14.51
N SER A 278 27.51 -6.89 -13.22
CA SER A 278 28.28 -6.17 -12.19
C SER A 278 29.81 -6.39 -12.30
N ASN A 279 30.22 -7.42 -13.03
CA ASN A 279 31.62 -7.71 -13.32
C ASN A 279 32.15 -6.93 -14.53
N PHE A 280 31.32 -6.08 -15.15
CA PHE A 280 31.77 -5.24 -16.27
C PHE A 280 32.88 -4.28 -15.85
N PRO A 281 33.92 -4.07 -16.68
CA PRO A 281 35.03 -3.17 -16.36
C PRO A 281 34.57 -1.74 -16.09
N ASP A 282 35.07 -1.12 -15.04
CA ASP A 282 34.65 0.21 -14.58
C ASP A 282 35.08 1.35 -15.54
N ASP A 283 36.06 1.10 -16.42
CA ASP A 283 36.56 2.00 -17.46
C ASP A 283 35.68 1.99 -18.72
N ARG A 284 34.71 1.09 -18.82
CA ARG A 284 33.82 0.96 -19.96
C ARG A 284 32.41 1.45 -19.65
N ARG A 285 31.71 1.93 -20.69
CA ARG A 285 30.33 2.39 -20.57
C ARG A 285 29.34 1.22 -20.76
N LEU A 286 28.46 1.04 -19.78
CA LEU A 286 27.34 0.11 -19.86
C LEU A 286 26.02 0.89 -19.89
N ILE A 287 25.15 0.55 -20.84
CA ILE A 287 23.82 1.16 -20.99
C ILE A 287 22.77 0.07 -20.78
N THR A 288 21.83 0.31 -19.84
CA THR A 288 20.66 -0.56 -19.66
C THR A 288 19.44 0.08 -20.32
N ILE A 289 18.64 -0.73 -21.04
CA ILE A 289 17.37 -0.32 -21.62
C ILE A 289 16.30 -1.22 -21.00
N GLU A 290 15.44 -0.63 -20.19
CA GLU A 290 14.43 -1.31 -19.40
C GLU A 290 13.03 -0.78 -19.75
N LYS A 291 12.02 -1.64 -19.88
CA LYS A 291 10.72 -1.27 -20.46
C LYS A 291 9.97 -0.21 -19.65
N SER A 292 10.00 -0.28 -18.33
CA SER A 292 9.21 0.64 -17.49
C SER A 292 9.81 0.90 -16.12
N VAL A 293 10.74 0.09 -15.67
CA VAL A 293 11.24 0.11 -14.30
C VAL A 293 12.71 -0.22 -14.28
N ARG A 294 13.47 0.59 -13.57
CA ARG A 294 14.90 0.37 -13.40
C ARG A 294 15.14 -0.78 -12.41
N GLU A 295 15.39 -1.98 -12.93
CA GLU A 295 15.70 -3.18 -12.12
C GLU A 295 17.21 -3.31 -11.89
N PHE A 296 18.05 -2.79 -12.82
CA PHE A 296 19.50 -2.90 -12.75
C PHE A 296 20.11 -1.71 -12.01
N MET A 297 20.58 -1.94 -10.78
CA MET A 297 21.35 -0.97 -9.99
C MET A 297 22.85 -1.30 -10.07
N LEU A 298 23.45 -1.07 -11.23
CA LEU A 298 24.85 -1.45 -11.53
C LEU A 298 25.88 -0.39 -11.09
N LYS A 299 25.44 0.77 -10.59
CA LYS A 299 26.36 1.79 -10.09
C LYS A 299 27.03 1.32 -8.81
N LYS A 300 28.36 1.36 -8.82
CA LYS A 300 29.20 1.13 -7.65
C LYS A 300 29.53 2.50 -7.03
N TYR A 301 29.57 2.55 -5.71
CA TYR A 301 29.86 3.77 -4.95
C TYR A 301 31.03 3.51 -3.99
N ASP A 302 31.89 4.52 -3.81
CA ASP A 302 32.91 4.53 -2.80
C ASP A 302 32.30 4.77 -1.40
N ASP A 303 33.16 4.70 -0.35
CA ASP A 303 32.76 4.95 1.03
C ASP A 303 32.22 6.37 1.28
N LYS A 304 32.44 7.28 0.36
CA LYS A 304 31.95 8.67 0.38
C LYS A 304 30.67 8.86 -0.43
N GLY A 305 30.10 7.78 -1.00
CA GLY A 305 28.89 7.82 -1.82
C GLY A 305 29.08 8.36 -3.24
N LYS A 306 30.33 8.51 -3.72
CA LYS A 306 30.62 8.92 -5.09
C LYS A 306 30.63 7.69 -6.01
N ALA A 307 29.96 7.79 -7.17
CA ALA A 307 29.99 6.73 -8.16
C ALA A 307 31.44 6.51 -8.69
N ILE A 308 31.89 5.25 -8.69
CA ILE A 308 33.24 4.84 -9.10
C ILE A 308 33.25 4.14 -10.47
N ASN A 309 32.08 3.79 -11.01
CA ASN A 309 31.94 3.24 -12.35
C ASN A 309 31.10 4.13 -13.27
N ASN A 310 31.32 4.01 -14.56
CA ASN A 310 30.67 4.80 -15.61
C ASN A 310 29.28 4.26 -16.02
#